data_491dd543408fe14cc66f40194ccfe116
#
_entry.id   491dd543408fe14cc66f40194ccfe116
#
_cell.length_a   1.000
_cell.length_b   1.000
_cell.length_c   1.000
_cell.angle_alpha   90.00
_cell.angle_beta   90.00
_cell.angle_gamma   90.00
#
_symmetry.space_group_name_H-M   'P 1'
#
loop_
_entity.id
_entity.type
_entity.pdbx_description
1 polymer ?
#
loop_
_entity_poly.entity_id
_entity_poly.type
_entity_poly.pdbx_seq_one_letter_code
_entity_poly.pdbx_strand_id
1 'polypeptide(L)'
;HYERMGDPIFNKNVFDFSRWIYENKRQVKKDTGLSIEVIHPVLTTSLPVKFAKLEERIMEWCDIKNNLYNGQAGFQFSINSTDENQRTEMYRGMQIHLEDFARIAEKMPEPVSRKYCLNFAFSTDFIIDADKVANLFDSEKFMCKITPIHNNTACTENGIKTVGGYDSWKPYQKPEEDLKAKGFDVLVFVPSIDEEDGLVTCGNLILGGSKLKYNEELIKIEGL
;
A
#
# COMPACT_ATOMS: atom_id res chain seq x y z
N HIS A 1 4.19 -2.27 10.23
CA HIS A 1 4.08 -1.98 8.81
C HIS A 1 5.47 -1.85 8.20
N TYR A 2 5.71 -2.54 7.08
CA TYR A 2 6.90 -2.38 6.25
C TYR A 2 6.57 -1.37 5.16
N GLU A 3 6.88 -0.11 5.41
CA GLU A 3 6.61 1.02 4.53
C GLU A 3 7.47 2.23 4.91
N ARG A 4 7.43 3.30 4.12
CA ARG A 4 8.06 4.62 4.36
C ARG A 4 9.58 4.70 4.18
N MET A 5 10.30 3.59 4.23
CA MET A 5 11.76 3.56 4.01
C MET A 5 12.11 2.97 2.63
N GLY A 6 11.30 3.26 1.62
CA GLY A 6 11.33 2.65 0.31
C GLY A 6 10.31 1.52 0.18
N ASP A 7 10.19 0.93 -1.02
CA ASP A 7 9.27 -0.17 -1.25
C ASP A 7 9.88 -1.49 -0.73
N PRO A 8 9.27 -2.11 0.30
CA PRO A 8 9.82 -3.31 0.95
C PRO A 8 9.87 -4.54 0.03
N ILE A 9 9.15 -4.53 -1.10
CA ILE A 9 9.14 -5.65 -2.04
C ILE A 9 10.53 -5.93 -2.63
N PHE A 10 11.40 -4.90 -2.70
CA PHE A 10 12.77 -5.05 -3.16
C PHE A 10 13.68 -5.76 -2.15
N ASN A 11 13.36 -5.65 -0.85
CA ASN A 11 14.27 -6.03 0.21
C ASN A 11 13.96 -7.43 0.75
N LYS A 12 14.75 -8.41 0.33
CA LYS A 12 14.61 -9.80 0.81
C LYS A 12 14.67 -9.93 2.32
N ASN A 13 15.44 -9.08 3.00
CA ASN A 13 15.56 -9.13 4.46
C ASN A 13 14.24 -8.84 5.19
N VAL A 14 13.29 -8.16 4.56
CA VAL A 14 11.94 -7.96 5.12
C VAL A 14 11.21 -9.30 5.24
N PHE A 15 11.34 -10.16 4.24
CA PHE A 15 10.74 -11.50 4.21
C PHE A 15 11.42 -12.42 5.23
N ASP A 16 12.75 -12.42 5.24
CA ASP A 16 13.56 -13.21 6.18
C ASP A 16 13.30 -12.77 7.62
N PHE A 17 13.24 -11.46 7.88
CA PHE A 17 12.90 -10.91 9.19
C PHE A 17 11.47 -11.29 9.63
N SER A 18 10.51 -11.29 8.70
CA SER A 18 9.12 -11.67 9.00
C SER A 18 9.03 -13.13 9.45
N ARG A 19 9.83 -14.03 8.87
CA ARG A 19 9.93 -15.42 9.31
C ARG A 19 10.62 -15.51 10.66
N TRP A 20 11.75 -14.84 10.80
CA TRP A 20 12.53 -14.85 12.03
C TRP A 20 11.72 -14.32 13.22
N ILE A 21 11.03 -13.19 13.10
CA ILE A 21 10.27 -12.61 14.23
C ILE A 21 9.09 -13.49 14.64
N TYR A 22 8.48 -14.19 13.70
CA TYR A 22 7.42 -15.16 14.00
C TYR A 22 7.93 -16.29 14.90
N GLU A 23 9.08 -16.86 14.55
CA GLU A 23 9.71 -17.96 15.28
C GLU A 23 10.27 -17.50 16.64
N ASN A 24 10.81 -16.30 16.71
CA ASN A 24 11.57 -15.79 17.86
C ASN A 24 10.78 -14.81 18.75
N LYS A 25 9.49 -14.57 18.51
CA LYS A 25 8.71 -13.57 19.25
C LYS A 25 8.75 -13.74 20.78
N ARG A 26 8.81 -14.98 21.28
CA ARG A 26 8.88 -15.27 22.71
C ARG A 26 10.23 -14.83 23.30
N GLN A 27 11.31 -15.06 22.57
CA GLN A 27 12.64 -14.64 22.96
C GLN A 27 12.77 -13.12 22.95
N VAL A 28 12.27 -12.46 21.88
CA VAL A 28 12.24 -10.99 21.79
C VAL A 28 11.48 -10.38 22.96
N LYS A 29 10.31 -10.93 23.32
CA LYS A 29 9.56 -10.50 24.50
C LYS A 29 10.40 -10.59 25.78
N LYS A 30 11.10 -11.72 25.98
CA LYS A 30 11.95 -11.95 27.15
C LYS A 30 13.12 -10.99 27.21
N ASP A 31 13.80 -10.77 26.10
CA ASP A 31 15.03 -9.96 26.03
C ASP A 31 14.76 -8.46 26.12
N THR A 32 13.61 -8.00 25.61
CA THR A 32 13.25 -6.58 25.57
C THR A 32 12.32 -6.14 26.70
N GLY A 33 11.70 -7.07 27.42
CA GLY A 33 10.65 -6.77 28.41
C GLY A 33 9.34 -6.25 27.78
N LEU A 34 9.21 -6.19 26.45
CA LEU A 34 8.02 -5.71 25.77
C LEU A 34 6.87 -6.72 25.90
N SER A 35 5.67 -6.23 26.19
CA SER A 35 4.46 -7.05 26.22
C SER A 35 3.93 -7.26 24.81
N ILE A 36 4.59 -8.15 24.05
CA ILE A 36 4.17 -8.50 22.68
C ILE A 36 3.35 -9.78 22.75
N GLU A 37 2.05 -9.67 22.51
CA GLU A 37 1.14 -10.82 22.45
C GLU A 37 1.02 -11.35 21.02
N VAL A 38 0.81 -10.47 20.06
CA VAL A 38 0.55 -10.79 18.66
C VAL A 38 1.42 -9.92 17.76
N ILE A 39 1.91 -10.49 16.67
CA ILE A 39 2.60 -9.78 15.59
C ILE A 39 1.85 -10.04 14.30
N HIS A 40 1.36 -8.99 13.69
CA HIS A 40 0.72 -9.03 12.37
C HIS A 40 1.50 -8.10 11.42
N PRO A 41 2.55 -8.60 10.75
CA PRO A 41 3.30 -7.77 9.81
C PRO A 41 2.44 -7.39 8.61
N VAL A 42 2.61 -6.18 8.11
CA VAL A 42 1.94 -5.68 6.92
C VAL A 42 2.99 -5.23 5.92
N LEU A 43 3.00 -5.82 4.75
CA LEU A 43 3.81 -5.40 3.62
C LEU A 43 2.97 -4.51 2.71
N THR A 44 3.51 -3.34 2.38
CA THR A 44 2.89 -2.40 1.43
C THR A 44 3.83 -2.23 0.25
N THR A 45 3.30 -2.36 -0.97
CA THR A 45 4.09 -2.16 -2.20
C THR A 45 3.38 -1.22 -3.16
N SER A 46 4.18 -0.43 -3.88
CA SER A 46 3.73 0.38 -5.00
C SER A 46 3.76 -0.36 -6.34
N LEU A 47 4.06 -1.66 -6.35
CA LEU A 47 4.12 -2.47 -7.57
C LEU A 47 5.16 -1.95 -8.58
N PRO A 48 6.44 -1.88 -8.23
CA PRO A 48 7.45 -1.23 -9.07
C PRO A 48 7.66 -1.94 -10.41
N VAL A 49 7.70 -1.14 -11.49
CA VAL A 49 8.13 -1.60 -12.81
C VAL A 49 9.61 -1.98 -12.80
N LYS A 50 10.17 -2.64 -13.71
CA LYS A 50 11.61 -2.99 -13.79
C LYS A 50 12.17 -3.82 -12.63
N PHE A 51 11.31 -4.46 -11.87
CA PHE A 51 11.70 -5.43 -10.85
C PHE A 51 11.32 -6.84 -11.32
N ALA A 52 12.26 -7.53 -11.93
CA ALA A 52 12.03 -8.84 -12.56
C ALA A 52 11.48 -9.91 -11.59
N LYS A 53 11.68 -9.73 -10.28
CA LYS A 53 11.20 -10.64 -9.23
C LYS A 53 9.87 -10.21 -8.60
N LEU A 54 9.16 -9.23 -9.17
CA LEU A 54 7.94 -8.70 -8.55
C LEU A 54 6.90 -9.80 -8.28
N GLU A 55 6.57 -10.61 -9.28
CA GLU A 55 5.61 -11.70 -9.14
C GLU A 55 6.09 -12.74 -8.12
N GLU A 56 7.37 -13.15 -8.18
CA GLU A 56 7.98 -14.08 -7.21
C GLU A 56 7.83 -13.55 -5.77
N ARG A 57 8.12 -12.27 -5.54
CA ARG A 57 8.01 -11.64 -4.20
C ARG A 57 6.58 -11.52 -3.72
N ILE A 58 5.65 -11.23 -4.62
CA ILE A 58 4.22 -11.20 -4.29
C ILE A 58 3.79 -12.60 -3.81
N MET A 59 4.15 -13.65 -4.55
CA MET A 59 3.79 -15.03 -4.17
C MET A 59 4.48 -15.47 -2.88
N GLU A 60 5.74 -15.09 -2.68
CA GLU A 60 6.48 -15.36 -1.43
C GLU A 60 5.78 -14.70 -0.22
N TRP A 61 5.30 -13.44 -0.36
CA TRP A 61 4.56 -12.81 0.73
C TRP A 61 3.19 -13.42 0.97
N CYS A 62 2.50 -13.86 -0.08
CA CYS A 62 1.25 -14.62 0.04
C CYS A 62 1.45 -15.90 0.85
N ASP A 63 2.55 -16.63 0.62
CA ASP A 63 2.89 -17.81 1.40
C ASP A 63 3.15 -17.47 2.88
N ILE A 64 3.98 -16.46 3.16
CA ILE A 64 4.22 -15.97 4.53
C ILE A 64 2.90 -15.59 5.19
N LYS A 65 2.07 -14.81 4.53
CA LYS A 65 0.78 -14.36 5.04
C LYS A 65 -0.15 -15.51 5.36
N ASN A 66 -0.37 -16.39 4.40
CA ASN A 66 -1.40 -17.43 4.50
C ASN A 66 -0.94 -18.59 5.39
N ASN A 67 0.28 -19.07 5.22
CA ASN A 67 0.76 -20.29 5.88
C ASN A 67 1.46 -20.00 7.21
N LEU A 68 2.38 -19.02 7.25
CA LEU A 68 3.11 -18.73 8.48
C LEU A 68 2.27 -17.96 9.51
N TYR A 69 1.54 -16.94 9.04
CA TYR A 69 0.72 -16.07 9.89
C TYR A 69 -0.76 -16.44 9.91
N ASN A 70 -1.14 -17.60 9.38
CA ASN A 70 -2.55 -18.06 9.31
C ASN A 70 -3.49 -16.99 8.72
N GLY A 71 -3.05 -16.30 7.69
CA GLY A 71 -3.79 -15.24 7.02
C GLY A 71 -3.85 -13.90 7.74
N GLN A 72 -3.25 -13.77 8.94
CA GLN A 72 -3.34 -12.55 9.76
C GLN A 72 -2.36 -11.45 9.35
N ALA A 73 -1.26 -11.78 8.67
CA ALA A 73 -0.41 -10.75 8.08
C ALA A 73 -1.15 -9.97 6.99
N GLY A 74 -0.85 -8.69 6.85
CA GLY A 74 -1.46 -7.83 5.83
C GLY A 74 -0.63 -7.79 4.55
N PHE A 75 -1.30 -7.62 3.42
CA PHE A 75 -0.67 -7.31 2.15
C PHE A 75 -1.44 -6.19 1.47
N GLN A 76 -0.77 -5.07 1.23
CA GLN A 76 -1.39 -3.86 0.72
C GLN A 76 -0.70 -3.39 -0.55
N PHE A 77 -1.49 -3.03 -1.55
CA PHE A 77 -1.06 -2.52 -2.85
C PHE A 77 -1.49 -1.06 -2.98
N SER A 78 -0.53 -0.17 -3.20
CA SER A 78 -0.79 1.25 -3.40
C SER A 78 -1.29 1.50 -4.82
N ILE A 79 -2.60 1.60 -4.98
CA ILE A 79 -3.25 1.81 -6.28
C ILE A 79 -3.40 3.31 -6.58
N ASN A 80 -3.96 4.05 -5.63
CA ASN A 80 -4.19 5.49 -5.57
C ASN A 80 -5.16 6.05 -6.62
N SER A 81 -5.12 5.58 -7.87
CA SER A 81 -6.07 5.94 -8.92
C SER A 81 -6.32 4.74 -9.84
N THR A 82 -7.49 4.71 -10.45
CA THR A 82 -7.83 3.77 -11.53
C THR A 82 -7.53 4.31 -12.92
N ASP A 83 -7.15 5.59 -13.03
CA ASP A 83 -6.72 6.21 -14.29
C ASP A 83 -5.21 6.03 -14.49
N GLU A 84 -4.80 5.44 -15.60
CA GLU A 84 -3.39 5.12 -15.87
C GLU A 84 -2.54 6.35 -16.13
N ASN A 85 -3.11 7.46 -16.64
CA ASN A 85 -2.36 8.70 -16.82
C ASN A 85 -2.03 9.31 -15.45
N GLN A 86 -3.02 9.34 -14.54
CA GLN A 86 -2.79 9.79 -13.17
C GLN A 86 -1.76 8.91 -12.45
N ARG A 87 -1.83 7.59 -12.60
CA ARG A 87 -0.86 6.66 -12.03
C ARG A 87 0.55 6.90 -12.59
N THR A 88 0.66 7.06 -13.91
CA THR A 88 1.94 7.34 -14.57
C THR A 88 2.54 8.64 -14.08
N GLU A 89 1.73 9.69 -13.89
CA GLU A 89 2.17 10.97 -13.36
C GLU A 89 2.64 10.84 -11.90
N MET A 90 1.81 10.25 -11.01
CA MET A 90 2.13 10.09 -9.59
C MET A 90 3.42 9.30 -9.36
N TYR A 91 3.59 8.22 -10.08
CA TYR A 91 4.72 7.30 -9.91
C TYR A 91 5.82 7.51 -10.94
N ARG A 92 5.71 8.55 -11.79
CA ARG A 92 6.66 8.85 -12.87
C ARG A 92 6.95 7.64 -13.76
N GLY A 93 5.93 6.86 -14.05
CA GLY A 93 6.06 5.63 -14.84
C GLY A 93 6.82 4.50 -14.14
N MET A 94 7.03 4.59 -12.83
CA MET A 94 7.77 3.56 -12.06
C MET A 94 6.87 2.48 -11.46
N GLN A 95 5.58 2.47 -11.77
CA GLN A 95 4.62 1.47 -11.34
C GLN A 95 4.10 0.67 -12.55
N ILE A 96 3.84 -0.63 -12.38
CA ILE A 96 3.19 -1.42 -13.44
C ILE A 96 1.74 -0.97 -13.66
N HIS A 97 1.20 -1.22 -14.86
CA HIS A 97 -0.21 -0.95 -15.16
C HIS A 97 -1.14 -1.83 -14.33
N LEU A 98 -2.38 -1.37 -14.10
CA LEU A 98 -3.36 -2.15 -13.33
C LEU A 98 -3.70 -3.49 -13.99
N GLU A 99 -3.75 -3.53 -15.31
CA GLU A 99 -4.00 -4.74 -16.07
C GLU A 99 -2.84 -5.77 -15.92
N ASP A 100 -1.60 -5.29 -15.78
CA ASP A 100 -0.45 -6.16 -15.49
C ASP A 100 -0.53 -6.70 -14.07
N PHE A 101 -0.92 -5.85 -13.12
CA PHE A 101 -1.14 -6.30 -11.76
C PHE A 101 -2.33 -7.28 -11.67
N ALA A 102 -3.42 -7.03 -12.38
CA ALA A 102 -4.57 -7.96 -12.42
C ALA A 102 -4.16 -9.36 -12.86
N ARG A 103 -3.29 -9.49 -13.88
CA ARG A 103 -2.74 -10.79 -14.31
C ARG A 103 -1.90 -11.49 -13.23
N ILE A 104 -1.19 -10.73 -12.39
CA ILE A 104 -0.50 -11.29 -11.22
C ILE A 104 -1.52 -11.67 -10.14
N ALA A 105 -2.52 -10.83 -9.90
CA ALA A 105 -3.56 -11.02 -8.91
C ALA A 105 -4.42 -12.28 -9.14
N GLU A 106 -4.68 -12.62 -10.41
CA GLU A 106 -5.35 -13.88 -10.79
C GLU A 106 -4.60 -15.11 -10.27
N LYS A 107 -3.27 -15.07 -10.28
CA LYS A 107 -2.40 -16.18 -9.84
C LYS A 107 -2.21 -16.21 -8.32
N MET A 108 -2.52 -15.13 -7.61
CA MET A 108 -2.39 -15.09 -6.16
C MET A 108 -3.32 -16.10 -5.52
N PRO A 109 -2.86 -16.83 -4.48
CA PRO A 109 -3.72 -17.80 -3.79
C PRO A 109 -4.89 -17.09 -3.09
N GLU A 110 -5.96 -17.87 -2.81
CA GLU A 110 -7.05 -17.38 -1.97
C GLU A 110 -6.53 -16.95 -0.60
N PRO A 111 -6.97 -15.80 -0.07
CA PRO A 111 -6.57 -15.36 1.27
C PRO A 111 -7.19 -16.25 2.34
N VAL A 112 -6.39 -16.75 3.26
CA VAL A 112 -6.87 -17.63 4.34
C VAL A 112 -7.80 -16.90 5.32
N SER A 113 -7.54 -15.62 5.60
CA SER A 113 -8.30 -14.81 6.56
C SER A 113 -8.47 -13.39 6.02
N ARG A 114 -7.51 -12.50 6.30
CA ARG A 114 -7.57 -11.12 5.82
C ARG A 114 -7.40 -11.07 4.31
N LYS A 115 -8.33 -10.42 3.61
CA LYS A 115 -8.22 -10.15 2.18
C LYS A 115 -6.96 -9.33 1.87
N TYR A 116 -6.50 -9.40 0.65
CA TYR A 116 -5.50 -8.48 0.11
C TYR A 116 -6.11 -7.08 -0.01
N CYS A 117 -5.31 -6.04 0.15
CA CYS A 117 -5.83 -4.68 0.24
C CYS A 117 -5.39 -3.82 -0.94
N LEU A 118 -6.36 -3.32 -1.71
CA LEU A 118 -6.18 -2.27 -2.69
C LEU A 118 -6.29 -0.92 -1.97
N ASN A 119 -5.18 -0.22 -1.80
CA ASN A 119 -5.16 1.05 -1.07
C ASN A 119 -5.20 2.24 -2.03
N PHE A 120 -6.15 3.12 -1.78
CA PHE A 120 -6.35 4.37 -2.50
C PHE A 120 -6.03 5.54 -1.56
N ALA A 121 -4.89 6.20 -1.80
CA ALA A 121 -4.63 7.50 -1.20
C ALA A 121 -5.54 8.50 -1.91
N PHE A 122 -6.55 9.02 -1.21
CA PHE A 122 -7.63 9.77 -1.80
C PHE A 122 -7.33 11.27 -1.86
N SER A 123 -7.44 11.82 -3.06
CA SER A 123 -7.53 13.25 -3.36
C SER A 123 -8.80 13.48 -4.17
N THR A 124 -9.37 14.69 -4.13
CA THR A 124 -10.56 15.04 -4.91
C THR A 124 -10.37 14.90 -6.43
N ASP A 125 -9.12 14.95 -6.89
CA ASP A 125 -8.78 14.88 -8.31
C ASP A 125 -8.46 13.44 -8.75
N PHE A 126 -8.33 12.48 -7.81
CA PHE A 126 -7.98 11.10 -8.15
C PHE A 126 -9.24 10.28 -8.47
N ILE A 127 -9.16 9.57 -9.58
CA ILE A 127 -10.27 8.76 -10.08
C ILE A 127 -10.24 7.38 -9.41
N ILE A 128 -11.36 7.01 -8.79
CA ILE A 128 -11.63 5.66 -8.31
C ILE A 128 -12.87 5.17 -9.07
N ASP A 129 -12.66 4.45 -10.15
CA ASP A 129 -13.69 3.83 -10.97
C ASP A 129 -13.98 2.42 -10.43
N ALA A 130 -15.12 2.26 -9.74
CA ALA A 130 -15.51 1.00 -9.12
C ALA A 130 -15.81 -0.11 -10.15
N ASP A 131 -16.28 0.24 -11.35
CA ASP A 131 -16.47 -0.73 -12.43
C ASP A 131 -15.13 -1.27 -12.92
N LYS A 132 -14.14 -0.41 -13.10
CA LYS A 132 -12.78 -0.84 -13.47
C LYS A 132 -12.17 -1.72 -12.39
N VAL A 133 -12.32 -1.37 -11.12
CA VAL A 133 -11.82 -2.20 -10.00
C VAL A 133 -12.47 -3.59 -10.04
N ALA A 134 -13.79 -3.67 -10.18
CA ALA A 134 -14.53 -4.92 -10.21
C ALA A 134 -14.23 -5.79 -11.45
N ASN A 135 -13.88 -5.17 -12.57
CA ASN A 135 -13.48 -5.89 -13.77
C ASN A 135 -12.07 -6.48 -13.67
N LEU A 136 -11.21 -5.91 -12.83
CA LEU A 136 -9.80 -6.30 -12.71
C LEU A 136 -9.52 -7.17 -11.48
N PHE A 137 -10.31 -7.05 -10.42
CA PHE A 137 -10.01 -7.69 -9.14
C PHE A 137 -11.23 -8.40 -8.55
N ASP A 138 -11.00 -9.58 -8.02
CA ASP A 138 -12.01 -10.40 -7.34
C ASP A 138 -12.28 -9.85 -5.93
N SER A 139 -13.53 -9.49 -5.65
CA SER A 139 -13.96 -8.97 -4.34
C SER A 139 -13.87 -10.02 -3.21
N GLU A 140 -13.80 -11.30 -3.53
CA GLU A 140 -13.56 -12.35 -2.52
C GLU A 140 -12.08 -12.38 -2.09
N LYS A 141 -11.16 -12.05 -2.99
CA LYS A 141 -9.72 -11.98 -2.70
C LYS A 141 -9.28 -10.64 -2.15
N PHE A 142 -9.90 -9.56 -2.63
CA PHE A 142 -9.46 -8.19 -2.36
C PHE A 142 -10.50 -7.39 -1.59
N MET A 143 -10.00 -6.51 -0.72
CA MET A 143 -10.75 -5.42 -0.12
C MET A 143 -10.18 -4.08 -0.59
N CYS A 144 -10.95 -3.03 -0.46
CA CYS A 144 -10.50 -1.67 -0.75
C CYS A 144 -10.28 -0.88 0.55
N LYS A 145 -9.22 -0.08 0.57
CA LYS A 145 -8.97 0.88 1.64
C LYS A 145 -8.84 2.27 1.02
N ILE A 146 -9.61 3.21 1.54
CA ILE A 146 -9.54 4.63 1.16
C ILE A 146 -8.89 5.38 2.31
N THR A 147 -7.79 6.05 2.03
CA THR A 147 -7.05 6.85 3.02
C THR A 147 -6.91 8.27 2.49
N PRO A 148 -7.41 9.31 3.19
CA PRO A 148 -7.24 10.67 2.73
C PRO A 148 -5.77 11.06 2.66
N ILE A 149 -5.44 11.88 1.67
CA ILE A 149 -4.17 12.59 1.63
C ILE A 149 -4.34 13.85 2.46
N HIS A 150 -3.46 14.05 3.43
CA HIS A 150 -3.49 15.21 4.31
C HIS A 150 -3.07 16.49 3.58
N ASN A 151 -3.66 17.61 3.98
CA ASN A 151 -3.31 18.93 3.47
C ASN A 151 -2.03 19.44 4.15
N ASN A 152 -0.89 18.99 3.64
CA ASN A 152 0.41 19.43 4.12
C ASN A 152 1.13 20.28 3.06
N THR A 153 2.26 20.86 3.46
CA THR A 153 3.06 21.72 2.58
C THR A 153 3.46 21.01 1.29
N ALA A 154 3.85 19.73 1.39
CA ALA A 154 4.24 18.96 0.21
C ALA A 154 3.07 18.75 -0.77
N CYS A 155 1.86 18.50 -0.27
CA CYS A 155 0.67 18.40 -1.12
C CYS A 155 0.37 19.73 -1.81
N THR A 156 0.42 20.83 -1.07
CA THR A 156 0.17 22.20 -1.61
C THR A 156 1.20 22.56 -2.68
N GLU A 157 2.49 22.33 -2.43
CA GLU A 157 3.57 22.62 -3.38
C GLU A 157 3.49 21.77 -4.66
N ASN A 158 2.91 20.58 -4.58
CA ASN A 158 2.71 19.68 -5.72
C ASN A 158 1.31 19.81 -6.35
N GLY A 159 0.48 20.77 -5.92
CA GLY A 159 -0.84 21.02 -6.48
C GLY A 159 -1.87 19.91 -6.20
N ILE A 160 -1.64 19.07 -5.20
CA ILE A 160 -2.57 18.01 -4.82
C ILE A 160 -3.69 18.64 -4.00
N LYS A 161 -4.92 18.49 -4.49
CA LYS A 161 -6.10 18.94 -3.77
C LYS A 161 -6.53 17.91 -2.75
N THR A 162 -6.46 18.30 -1.50
CA THR A 162 -6.91 17.45 -0.40
C THR A 162 -8.38 17.72 -0.09
N VAL A 163 -9.04 16.71 0.45
CA VAL A 163 -10.40 16.86 0.96
C VAL A 163 -10.28 17.55 2.31
N GLY A 164 -10.74 18.78 2.41
CA GLY A 164 -10.72 19.52 3.67
C GLY A 164 -11.60 18.86 4.73
N GLY A 165 -11.05 18.72 5.95
CA GLY A 165 -11.78 18.21 7.11
C GLY A 165 -11.56 16.72 7.35
N TYR A 166 -10.65 16.44 8.28
CA TYR A 166 -10.38 15.08 8.77
C TYR A 166 -11.48 14.53 9.67
N ASP A 167 -12.46 15.37 10.02
CA ASP A 167 -13.53 15.05 10.96
C ASP A 167 -14.77 14.45 10.28
N SER A 168 -14.76 14.33 8.95
CA SER A 168 -15.92 13.90 8.21
C SER A 168 -15.58 12.83 7.15
N TRP A 169 -16.28 11.71 7.21
CA TRP A 169 -16.22 10.66 6.18
C TRP A 169 -17.02 11.02 4.90
N LYS A 170 -17.82 12.06 4.91
CA LYS A 170 -18.68 12.47 3.78
C LYS A 170 -17.97 12.60 2.44
N PRO A 171 -16.75 13.15 2.36
CA PRO A 171 -16.03 13.22 1.09
C PRO A 171 -15.71 11.85 0.47
N TYR A 172 -15.66 10.81 1.28
CA TYR A 172 -15.31 9.45 0.87
C TYR A 172 -16.53 8.56 0.63
N GLN A 173 -17.72 9.07 0.97
CA GLN A 173 -18.97 8.30 0.93
C GLN A 173 -19.23 7.73 -0.46
N LYS A 174 -19.14 8.57 -1.49
CA LYS A 174 -19.44 8.12 -2.85
C LYS A 174 -18.50 6.99 -3.32
N PRO A 175 -17.16 7.13 -3.30
CA PRO A 175 -16.29 6.03 -3.70
C PRO A 175 -16.43 4.80 -2.79
N GLU A 176 -16.75 4.96 -1.51
CA GLU A 176 -17.04 3.84 -0.61
C GLU A 176 -18.30 3.09 -1.06
N GLU A 177 -19.42 3.81 -1.30
CA GLU A 177 -20.68 3.23 -1.73
C GLU A 177 -20.56 2.55 -3.10
N ASP A 178 -19.87 3.18 -4.05
CA ASP A 178 -19.66 2.65 -5.39
C ASP A 178 -18.87 1.32 -5.35
N LEU A 179 -17.80 1.24 -4.55
CA LEU A 179 -17.01 0.01 -4.38
C LEU A 179 -17.80 -1.08 -3.63
N LYS A 180 -18.55 -0.72 -2.58
CA LYS A 180 -19.42 -1.66 -1.87
C LYS A 180 -20.52 -2.21 -2.77
N ALA A 181 -21.08 -1.40 -3.65
CA ALA A 181 -22.07 -1.85 -4.63
C ALA A 181 -21.50 -2.87 -5.63
N LYS A 182 -20.18 -2.93 -5.79
CA LYS A 182 -19.45 -3.95 -6.58
C LYS A 182 -19.04 -5.18 -5.77
N GLY A 183 -19.43 -5.27 -4.50
CA GLY A 183 -19.18 -6.42 -3.63
C GLY A 183 -17.88 -6.34 -2.83
N PHE A 184 -17.13 -5.26 -2.89
CA PHE A 184 -15.91 -5.13 -2.10
C PHE A 184 -16.21 -4.79 -0.64
N ASP A 185 -15.44 -5.38 0.27
CA ASP A 185 -15.27 -4.82 1.61
C ASP A 185 -14.48 -3.51 1.51
N VAL A 186 -14.99 -2.44 2.11
CA VAL A 186 -14.34 -1.13 2.04
C VAL A 186 -14.07 -0.59 3.43
N LEU A 187 -12.82 -0.23 3.68
CA LEU A 187 -12.37 0.48 4.87
C LEU A 187 -12.02 1.93 4.50
N VAL A 188 -12.77 2.88 5.03
CA VAL A 188 -12.35 4.29 5.01
C VAL A 188 -11.59 4.56 6.31
N PHE A 189 -10.30 4.84 6.20
CA PHE A 189 -9.44 5.16 7.33
C PHE A 189 -9.07 6.64 7.29
N VAL A 190 -9.65 7.41 8.18
CA VAL A 190 -9.33 8.83 8.36
C VAL A 190 -8.35 8.93 9.53
N PRO A 191 -7.06 9.20 9.26
CA PRO A 191 -6.08 9.36 10.34
C PRO A 191 -6.37 10.60 11.16
N SER A 192 -5.91 10.61 12.41
CA SER A 192 -6.07 11.80 13.26
C SER A 192 -5.16 12.94 12.78
N ILE A 193 -5.53 14.17 13.12
CA ILE A 193 -4.73 15.36 12.80
C ILE A 193 -3.35 15.32 13.48
N ASP A 194 -3.26 14.68 14.65
CA ASP A 194 -2.01 14.55 15.42
C ASP A 194 -0.96 13.69 14.69
N GLU A 195 -1.39 12.81 13.77
CA GLU A 195 -0.46 12.04 12.93
C GLU A 195 0.29 12.93 11.93
N GLU A 196 -0.25 14.10 11.61
CA GLU A 196 0.39 15.11 10.76
C GLU A 196 1.62 15.73 11.43
N ASP A 197 1.54 16.04 12.70
CA ASP A 197 2.64 16.65 13.48
C ASP A 197 3.87 15.74 13.51
N GLY A 198 3.65 14.43 13.47
CA GLY A 198 4.72 13.44 13.37
C GLY A 198 5.28 13.22 11.96
N LEU A 199 4.72 13.87 10.94
CA LEU A 199 5.03 13.63 9.52
C LEU A 199 4.88 12.15 9.11
N VAL A 200 3.92 11.45 9.72
CA VAL A 200 3.73 10.01 9.53
C VAL A 200 2.56 9.66 8.62
N THR A 201 1.85 10.65 8.10
CA THR A 201 0.70 10.47 7.22
C THR A 201 1.09 10.32 5.75
N CYS A 202 0.13 9.87 4.93
CA CYS A 202 0.30 9.79 3.48
C CYS A 202 0.60 11.17 2.89
N GLY A 203 1.60 11.25 2.01
CA GLY A 203 2.06 12.50 1.38
C GLY A 203 3.23 13.18 2.07
N ASN A 204 3.51 12.90 3.35
CA ASN A 204 4.61 13.53 4.07
C ASN A 204 6.02 13.07 3.67
N LEU A 205 6.13 11.98 2.92
CA LEU A 205 7.42 11.51 2.37
C LEU A 205 7.85 12.29 1.12
N ILE A 206 6.98 13.12 0.57
CA ILE A 206 7.33 14.04 -0.50
C ILE A 206 8.01 15.23 0.17
N LEU A 207 9.34 15.24 0.17
CA LEU A 207 10.10 16.39 0.69
C LEU A 207 9.78 17.63 -0.13
N GLY A 208 9.22 18.66 0.50
CA GLY A 208 8.92 19.93 -0.14
C GLY A 208 10.16 20.49 -0.83
N GLY A 209 10.01 20.98 -2.06
CA GLY A 209 11.10 21.54 -2.85
C GLY A 209 12.15 20.54 -3.34
N SER A 210 12.05 19.27 -2.96
CA SER A 210 12.84 18.22 -3.58
C SER A 210 12.27 17.89 -4.95
N LYS A 211 12.59 18.74 -5.94
CA LYS A 211 12.79 18.17 -7.27
C LYS A 211 13.88 17.14 -7.05
N LEU A 212 13.51 15.88 -6.84
CA LEU A 212 14.43 14.78 -6.93
C LEU A 212 15.13 14.97 -8.27
N LYS A 213 16.31 15.57 -8.25
CA LYS A 213 17.22 15.48 -9.38
C LYS A 213 17.43 13.99 -9.50
N TYR A 214 16.82 13.43 -10.50
CA TYR A 214 16.99 12.04 -10.89
C TYR A 214 18.50 11.89 -11.10
N ASN A 215 19.21 11.37 -10.12
CA ASN A 215 20.61 11.09 -10.27
C ASN A 215 20.66 9.77 -11.02
N GLU A 216 20.86 9.83 -12.34
CA GLU A 216 21.01 8.67 -13.22
C GLU A 216 22.11 7.72 -12.73
N GLU A 217 23.02 8.20 -11.88
CA GLU A 217 24.06 7.40 -11.26
C GLU A 217 23.54 6.43 -10.16
N LEU A 218 22.36 6.69 -9.55
CA LEU A 218 21.78 5.80 -8.55
C LEU A 218 21.07 4.57 -9.17
N ILE A 219 20.89 4.53 -10.48
CA ILE A 219 20.28 3.36 -11.17
C ILE A 219 21.35 2.30 -11.51
N LYS A 220 22.63 2.62 -11.36
CA LYS A 220 23.72 1.65 -11.47
C LYS A 220 23.98 0.93 -10.14
N ILE A 221 22.96 0.39 -9.52
CA ILE A 221 23.16 -0.67 -8.55
C ILE A 221 23.33 -1.95 -9.36
N GLU A 222 24.58 -2.28 -9.64
CA GLU A 222 24.96 -3.56 -10.24
C GLU A 222 24.40 -4.69 -9.36
N GLY A 223 23.52 -5.51 -9.91
CA GLY A 223 23.06 -6.75 -9.29
C GLY A 223 21.63 -6.81 -8.78
N LEU A 224 20.73 -5.93 -9.19
CA LEU A 224 19.28 -6.13 -9.04
C LEU A 224 18.65 -6.64 -10.33
#